data_519774ce3a2b0c3ab4ec8e7e88f6db75
#
_entry.id   519774ce3a2b0c3ab4ec8e7e88f6db75
#
_cell.length_a   1.000
_cell.length_b   1.000
_cell.length_c   1.000
_cell.angle_alpha   90.00
_cell.angle_beta   90.00
_cell.angle_gamma   90.00
#
_symmetry.space_group_name_H-M   'P 1'
#
loop_
_entity.id
_entity.type
_entity.pdbx_description
1 polymer ?
#
loop_
_entity_poly.entity_id
_entity_poly.type
_entity_poly.pdbx_seq_one_letter_code
_entity_poly.pdbx_strand_id
1 'polypeptide(L)'
;KLGEWNKNYGSCATEKKVYVGKGVKYFSKLGVAEFAIEAADFKKGDKLLITGPTTGVIYMNADEIRYDLEPVEEARKGQRVSMPVPAKVRPSDKLFKLERVEE
;
A
#
# COMPACT_ATOMS: atom_id res chain seq x y z
N LYS A 1 -7.53 -33.19 3.77
CA LYS A 1 -7.62 -32.96 3.83
C LYS A 1 -7.33 -32.51 3.98
N LEU A 2 -7.34 -32.45 3.98
CA LEU A 2 -7.40 -31.96 4.20
C LEU A 2 -7.46 -31.44 4.44
N GLY A 3 -7.50 -31.30 4.56
CA GLY A 3 -7.75 -30.89 4.74
C GLY A 3 -7.93 -30.17 4.92
N GLU A 4 -8.09 -30.24 4.91
CA GLU A 4 -8.50 -29.65 5.13
C GLU A 4 -8.32 -29.01 5.57
N TRP A 5 -8.09 -29.07 5.42
CA TRP A 5 -8.19 -28.32 5.77
C TRP A 5 -8.11 -27.34 5.87
N ASN A 6 -8.21 -27.21 5.76
CA ASN A 6 -8.54 -26.37 5.75
C ASN A 6 -9.03 -25.58 5.80
N LYS A 7 -9.14 -25.49 5.87
CA LYS A 7 -9.86 -24.87 5.71
C LYS A 7 -10.31 -24.24 6.14
N ASN A 8 -10.46 -24.24 6.29
CA ASN A 8 -11.08 -23.62 6.62
C ASN A 8 -11.45 -23.15 7.09
N TYR A 9 -11.18 -23.06 7.12
CA TYR A 9 -11.81 -22.96 7.73
C TYR A 9 -12.53 -22.00 8.07
N GLY A 10 -12.67 -22.28 8.33
CA GLY A 10 -13.40 -21.25 8.97
C GLY A 10 -13.62 -20.06 8.05
N SER A 11 -14.23 -19.01 8.52
CA SER A 11 -14.41 -17.83 7.73
C SER A 11 -13.06 -17.34 7.23
N CYS A 12 -12.82 -17.49 5.98
CA CYS A 12 -11.59 -17.03 5.39
C CYS A 12 -11.71 -15.57 5.02
N ALA A 13 -10.97 -14.75 5.75
CA ALA A 13 -10.82 -13.38 5.33
C ALA A 13 -9.84 -13.38 4.17
N THR A 14 -10.32 -13.01 3.02
CA THR A 14 -9.48 -12.90 1.83
C THR A 14 -9.05 -11.45 1.68
N GLU A 15 -7.77 -11.24 1.50
CA GLU A 15 -7.28 -9.89 1.24
C GLU A 15 -7.35 -9.63 -0.25
N LYS A 16 -7.98 -8.51 -0.59
CA LYS A 16 -8.16 -8.10 -1.97
C LYS A 16 -7.25 -6.91 -2.25
N LYS A 17 -6.53 -6.97 -3.37
CA LYS A 17 -5.71 -5.85 -3.80
C LYS A 17 -6.55 -4.83 -4.53
N VAL A 18 -6.51 -3.59 -4.07
CA VAL A 18 -7.22 -2.49 -4.70
C VAL A 18 -6.19 -1.47 -5.16
N TYR A 19 -6.19 -1.18 -6.44
CA TYR A 19 -5.23 -0.22 -6.99
C TYR A 19 -5.47 1.15 -6.40
N VAL A 20 -4.42 1.76 -5.91
CA VAL A 20 -4.47 3.08 -5.28
C VAL A 20 -3.81 4.13 -6.16
N GLY A 21 -2.58 3.88 -6.57
CA GLY A 21 -1.84 4.85 -7.34
C GLY A 21 -0.48 4.32 -7.72
N LYS A 22 0.45 5.22 -7.96
CA LYS A 22 1.78 4.83 -8.39
C LYS A 22 2.84 5.67 -7.71
N GLY A 23 4.06 5.13 -7.65
CA GLY A 23 5.21 5.85 -7.15
C GLY A 23 5.60 6.95 -8.11
N VAL A 24 5.93 8.11 -7.54
CA VAL A 24 6.34 9.28 -8.31
C VAL A 24 7.83 9.53 -8.10
N LYS A 25 8.29 9.42 -6.86
CA LYS A 25 9.65 9.76 -6.52
C LYS A 25 10.07 9.02 -5.25
N TYR A 26 11.36 8.72 -5.16
CA TYR A 26 11.91 8.09 -3.96
C TYR A 26 13.04 8.97 -3.41
N PHE A 27 12.97 9.26 -2.12
CA PHE A 27 13.98 10.06 -1.44
C PHE A 27 14.87 9.12 -0.61
N SER A 28 15.98 8.71 -1.21
CA SER A 28 16.83 7.70 -0.60
C SER A 28 17.41 8.11 0.75
N LYS A 29 17.69 9.39 0.92
CA LYS A 29 18.27 9.87 2.18
C LYS A 29 17.28 9.81 3.33
N LEU A 30 16.00 9.92 3.02
CA LEU A 30 14.95 9.92 4.03
C LEU A 30 14.27 8.57 4.17
N GLY A 31 14.46 7.68 3.20
CA GLY A 31 13.75 6.41 3.19
C GLY A 31 12.25 6.59 2.96
N VAL A 32 11.89 7.60 2.19
CA VAL A 32 10.50 8.00 1.96
C VAL A 32 10.21 7.98 0.47
N ALA A 33 9.02 7.55 0.10
CA ALA A 33 8.58 7.57 -1.29
C ALA A 33 7.34 8.42 -1.42
N GLU A 34 7.24 9.10 -2.54
CA GLU A 34 6.06 9.91 -2.88
C GLU A 34 5.19 9.10 -3.85
N PHE A 35 3.89 9.09 -3.59
CA PHE A 35 2.93 8.37 -4.41
C PHE A 35 1.82 9.31 -4.87
N ALA A 36 1.41 9.13 -6.12
CA ALA A 36 0.24 9.83 -6.66
C ALA A 36 -0.97 8.93 -6.45
N ILE A 37 -1.97 9.43 -5.76
CA ILE A 37 -3.16 8.66 -5.43
C ILE A 37 -4.17 8.87 -6.55
N GLU A 38 -4.41 7.85 -7.34
CA GLU A 38 -5.16 7.97 -8.59
C GLU A 38 -6.52 7.29 -8.61
N ALA A 39 -6.64 6.19 -7.88
CA ALA A 39 -7.82 5.33 -8.04
C ALA A 39 -8.61 5.10 -6.76
N ALA A 40 -7.98 5.12 -5.61
CA ALA A 40 -8.66 4.82 -4.36
C ALA A 40 -7.96 5.50 -3.20
N ASP A 41 -8.73 5.84 -2.19
CA ASP A 41 -8.20 6.44 -0.97
C ASP A 41 -7.70 5.36 -0.03
N PHE A 42 -6.79 5.73 0.87
CA PHE A 42 -6.42 4.84 1.96
C PHE A 42 -6.14 5.66 3.21
N LYS A 43 -6.13 4.99 4.34
CA LYS A 43 -5.99 5.63 5.64
C LYS A 43 -4.73 5.16 6.34
N LYS A 44 -4.29 5.96 7.29
CA LYS A 44 -3.20 5.58 8.18
C LYS A 44 -3.56 4.27 8.88
N GLY A 45 -2.63 3.34 8.86
CA GLY A 45 -2.83 2.01 9.43
C GLY A 45 -3.26 0.95 8.44
N ASP A 46 -3.61 1.33 7.23
CA ASP A 46 -3.98 0.36 6.20
C ASP A 46 -2.75 -0.41 5.72
N LYS A 47 -2.98 -1.65 5.34
CA LYS A 47 -1.93 -2.45 4.73
C LYS A 47 -1.78 -2.06 3.27
N LEU A 48 -0.55 -1.89 2.84
CA LEU A 48 -0.23 -1.49 1.48
C LEU A 48 0.70 -2.50 0.83
N LEU A 49 0.61 -2.56 -0.48
CA LEU A 49 1.44 -3.45 -1.29
C LEU A 49 2.01 -2.63 -2.44
N ILE A 50 3.30 -2.69 -2.61
CA ILE A 50 3.98 -2.01 -3.72
C ILE A 50 4.54 -3.07 -4.64
N THR A 51 4.28 -2.94 -5.94
CA THR A 51 4.79 -3.89 -6.91
C THR A 51 5.46 -3.15 -8.07
N GLY A 52 6.47 -3.78 -8.63
CA GLY A 52 7.16 -3.24 -9.79
C GLY A 52 8.09 -4.27 -10.40
N PRO A 53 8.47 -4.09 -11.66
CA PRO A 53 9.27 -5.08 -12.37
C PRO A 53 10.66 -5.26 -11.78
N THR A 54 11.23 -4.22 -11.19
CA THR A 54 12.55 -4.30 -10.55
C THR A 54 12.42 -4.39 -9.05
N THR A 55 11.46 -3.65 -8.49
CA THR A 55 11.24 -3.59 -7.05
C THR A 55 10.71 -4.91 -6.49
N GLY A 56 9.93 -5.63 -7.29
CA GLY A 56 9.29 -6.86 -6.81
C GLY A 56 8.05 -6.53 -6.01
N VAL A 57 7.88 -7.22 -4.90
CA VAL A 57 6.71 -7.05 -4.04
C VAL A 57 7.15 -6.58 -2.66
N ILE A 58 6.59 -5.47 -2.21
CA ILE A 58 6.87 -4.92 -0.89
C ILE A 58 5.56 -4.78 -0.13
N TYR A 59 5.51 -5.40 1.05
CA TYR A 59 4.38 -5.24 1.96
C TYR A 59 4.73 -4.22 3.02
N MET A 60 3.82 -3.30 3.28
CA MET A 60 4.05 -2.28 4.31
C MET A 60 2.73 -1.81 4.88
N ASN A 61 2.82 -1.14 6.01
CA ASN A 61 1.67 -0.47 6.61
C ASN A 61 1.82 1.03 6.42
N ALA A 62 0.70 1.72 6.31
CA ALA A 62 0.71 3.17 6.20
C ALA A 62 0.85 3.79 7.60
N ASP A 63 2.06 3.66 8.17
CA ASP A 63 2.29 4.15 9.53
C ASP A 63 2.28 5.66 9.61
N GLU A 64 2.70 6.33 8.56
CA GLU A 64 2.72 7.78 8.51
C GLU A 64 2.44 8.21 7.09
N ILE A 65 1.53 9.16 6.94
CA ILE A 65 1.17 9.70 5.63
C ILE A 65 1.38 11.21 5.71
N ARG A 66 2.10 11.77 4.76
CA ARG A 66 2.31 13.22 4.70
C ARG A 66 1.82 13.77 3.39
N TYR A 67 1.07 14.83 3.47
CA TYR A 67 0.57 15.56 2.33
C TYR A 67 0.99 17.00 2.46
N ASP A 68 1.70 17.52 1.46
CA ASP A 68 2.19 18.89 1.45
C ASP A 68 3.03 19.17 2.71
N LEU A 69 3.91 18.20 3.04
CA LEU A 69 4.83 18.26 4.18
C LEU A 69 4.16 18.20 5.56
N GLU A 70 2.86 17.93 5.61
CA GLU A 70 2.14 17.84 6.86
C GLU A 70 1.58 16.44 7.06
N PRO A 71 1.61 15.94 8.30
CA PRO A 71 1.05 14.62 8.56
C PRO A 71 -0.47 14.63 8.42
N VAL A 72 -0.99 13.61 7.76
CA VAL A 72 -2.43 13.47 7.56
C VAL A 72 -2.83 12.05 7.91
N GLU A 73 -4.11 11.86 8.21
CA GLU A 73 -4.65 10.56 8.58
C GLU A 73 -5.09 9.75 7.38
N GLU A 74 -5.29 10.41 6.26
CA GLU A 74 -5.89 9.78 5.09
C GLU A 74 -5.26 10.35 3.83
N ALA A 75 -5.03 9.46 2.86
CA ALA A 75 -4.58 9.85 1.53
C ALA A 75 -5.77 9.74 0.59
N ARG A 76 -6.10 10.81 -0.07
CA ARG A 76 -7.27 10.87 -0.92
C ARG A 76 -6.92 10.88 -2.39
N LYS A 77 -7.84 10.37 -3.18
CA LYS A 77 -7.72 10.36 -4.62
C LYS A 77 -7.46 11.78 -5.13
N GLY A 78 -6.47 11.90 -6.00
CA GLY A 78 -6.07 13.19 -6.55
C GLY A 78 -4.95 13.89 -5.80
N GLN A 79 -4.52 13.33 -4.67
CA GLN A 79 -3.43 13.90 -3.88
C GLN A 79 -2.12 13.18 -4.16
N ARG A 80 -1.04 13.83 -3.82
CA ARG A 80 0.28 13.18 -3.77
C ARG A 80 0.71 13.17 -2.33
N VAL A 81 1.03 11.97 -1.85
CA VAL A 81 1.42 11.81 -0.45
C VAL A 81 2.77 11.12 -0.37
N SER A 82 3.49 11.35 0.71
CA SER A 82 4.74 10.66 0.97
C SER A 82 4.61 9.80 2.20
N MET A 83 5.32 8.67 2.17
CA MET A 83 5.31 7.72 3.26
C MET A 83 6.68 7.10 3.40
N PRO A 84 7.10 6.78 4.63
CA PRO A 84 8.31 5.99 4.82
C PRO A 84 8.09 4.59 4.25
N VAL A 85 9.10 4.07 3.57
CA VAL A 85 9.02 2.76 2.94
C VAL A 85 10.17 1.89 3.40
N PRO A 86 9.97 0.55 3.49
CA PRO A 86 11.01 -0.34 3.98
C PRO A 86 12.10 -0.64 2.98
N ALA A 87 11.89 -0.30 1.71
CA ALA A 87 12.84 -0.59 0.65
C ALA A 87 12.72 0.46 -0.44
N LYS A 88 13.68 0.44 -1.35
CA LYS A 88 13.69 1.40 -2.45
C LYS A 88 12.50 1.19 -3.37
N VAL A 89 11.77 2.26 -3.63
CA VAL A 89 10.65 2.28 -4.54
C VAL A 89 11.04 3.07 -5.78
N ARG A 90 10.73 2.53 -6.96
CA ARG A 90 11.06 3.21 -8.20
C ARG A 90 9.86 3.98 -8.73
N PRO A 91 10.10 5.05 -9.49
CA PRO A 91 9.00 5.72 -10.18
C PRO A 91 8.22 4.71 -11.03
N SER A 92 6.92 4.86 -11.07
CA SER A 92 6.00 3.99 -11.80
C SER A 92 5.71 2.65 -11.12
N ASP A 93 6.30 2.37 -9.97
CA ASP A 93 5.86 1.23 -9.19
C ASP A 93 4.41 1.45 -8.76
N LYS A 94 3.65 0.37 -8.74
CA LYS A 94 2.22 0.48 -8.43
C LYS A 94 1.97 0.29 -6.95
N LEU A 95 1.04 1.07 -6.43
CA LEU A 95 0.63 1.00 -5.03
C LEU A 95 -0.77 0.45 -4.95
N PHE A 96 -0.94 -0.57 -4.13
CA PHE A 96 -2.25 -1.17 -3.85
C PHE A 96 -2.51 -1.13 -2.37
N LYS A 97 -3.77 -1.08 -1.99
CA LYS A 97 -4.12 -1.32 -0.61
C LYS A 97 -4.74 -2.70 -0.51
N LEU A 98 -4.60 -3.31 0.65
CA LEU A 98 -5.14 -4.63 0.90
C LEU A 98 -6.41 -4.48 1.72
N GLU A 99 -7.53 -4.84 1.13
CA GLU A 99 -8.81 -4.80 1.80
C GLU A 99 -9.19 -6.18 2.27
N ARG A 100 -9.68 -6.25 3.48
CA ARG A 100 -10.12 -7.51 4.02
C ARG A 100 -11.58 -7.72 3.65
N VAL A 101 -11.84 -8.82 2.98
CA VAL A 101 -13.19 -9.19 2.59
C VAL A 101 -13.62 -10.38 3.42
N GLU A 102 -14.69 -10.22 4.17
CA GLU A 102 -15.24 -11.32 4.95
C GLU A 102 -16.43 -11.92 4.20
N GLU A 103 -16.45 -13.23 4.17
CA GLU A 103 -17.56 -13.93 3.55
C GLU A 103 -18.46 -14.56 4.58
#